data_39900faba08c7bdd6fedf79f55e56ec6
#
_entry.id   39900faba08c7bdd6fedf79f55e56ec6
#
_cell.length_a   1.000
_cell.length_b   1.000
_cell.length_c   1.000
_cell.angle_alpha   90.00
_cell.angle_beta   90.00
_cell.angle_gamma   90.00
#
_symmetry.space_group_name_H-M   'P 1'
#
loop_
_entity.id
_entity.type
_entity.pdbx_description
1 polymer ?
#
loop_
_entity_poly.entity_id
_entity_poly.type
_entity_poly.pdbx_seq_one_letter_code
_entity_poly.pdbx_strand_id
1 'polypeptide(L)'
;MVTGVLDKRFHFWSLDESIKKRFIERLYRALVELLIRFHEDWENGNINKEKVFIIRFDSMMNEFDILMDKLLGFLDVEKNDELIQKIKQTSEDQKQYKSGHKYDLEKFDLTEYIIRNDCKKIYDTFLQ
;
A
#
# COMPACT_ATOMS: atom_id res chain seq x y z
N MET A 1 4.30 -4.28 -9.18
CA MET A 1 4.41 -5.62 -8.57
C MET A 1 3.65 -6.68 -9.35
N VAL A 2 2.33 -6.59 -9.50
CA VAL A 2 1.51 -7.61 -10.21
C VAL A 2 1.96 -7.85 -11.65
N THR A 3 2.19 -6.79 -12.43
CA THR A 3 2.68 -6.91 -13.82
C THR A 3 4.06 -7.54 -13.92
N GLY A 4 4.95 -7.31 -12.95
CA GLY A 4 6.26 -7.96 -12.92
C GLY A 4 6.20 -9.47 -12.65
N VAL A 5 5.25 -9.91 -11.81
CA VAL A 5 5.01 -11.35 -11.58
C VAL A 5 4.39 -11.99 -12.82
N LEU A 6 3.46 -11.30 -13.48
CA LEU A 6 2.81 -11.78 -14.70
C LEU A 6 3.79 -11.84 -15.87
N ASP A 7 4.74 -10.91 -15.95
CA ASP A 7 5.74 -10.91 -17.00
C ASP A 7 6.69 -12.11 -16.91
N LYS A 8 7.12 -12.44 -15.69
CA LYS A 8 7.96 -13.64 -15.46
C LYS A 8 7.29 -14.96 -15.83
N ARG A 9 5.96 -15.03 -15.70
CA ARG A 9 5.18 -16.26 -15.95
C ARG A 9 4.58 -16.33 -17.33
N PHE A 10 4.10 -15.21 -17.84
CA PHE A 10 3.22 -15.14 -19.02
C PHE A 10 3.74 -14.18 -20.09
N HIS A 11 4.95 -13.63 -19.93
CA HIS A 11 5.50 -12.63 -20.85
C HIS A 11 4.52 -11.50 -21.12
N PHE A 12 3.94 -10.94 -20.07
CA PHE A 12 2.84 -9.97 -20.13
C PHE A 12 3.12 -8.82 -21.10
N TRP A 13 4.34 -8.28 -21.11
CA TRP A 13 4.71 -7.17 -21.97
C TRP A 13 4.85 -7.51 -23.45
N SER A 14 4.93 -8.82 -23.80
CA SER A 14 4.93 -9.29 -25.18
C SER A 14 3.54 -9.61 -25.73
N LEU A 15 2.46 -9.49 -24.92
CA LEU A 15 1.09 -9.65 -25.37
C LEU A 15 0.64 -8.49 -26.26
N ASP A 16 -0.41 -8.73 -27.07
CA ASP A 16 -1.05 -7.68 -27.86
C ASP A 16 -1.49 -6.49 -27.01
N GLU A 17 -1.35 -5.28 -27.53
CA GLU A 17 -1.70 -4.05 -26.81
C GLU A 17 -3.14 -4.04 -26.30
N SER A 18 -4.08 -4.56 -27.09
CA SER A 18 -5.50 -4.65 -26.71
C SER A 18 -5.73 -5.55 -25.51
N ILE A 19 -4.95 -6.65 -25.39
CA ILE A 19 -5.01 -7.57 -24.26
C ILE A 19 -4.41 -6.92 -23.01
N LYS A 20 -3.23 -6.30 -23.16
CA LYS A 20 -2.57 -5.59 -22.05
C LYS A 20 -3.45 -4.47 -21.50
N LYS A 21 -3.98 -3.63 -22.37
CA LYS A 21 -4.85 -2.51 -21.99
C LYS A 21 -6.08 -2.99 -21.23
N ARG A 22 -6.79 -3.97 -21.77
CA ARG A 22 -7.98 -4.56 -21.13
C ARG A 22 -7.65 -5.18 -19.77
N PHE A 23 -6.50 -5.83 -19.63
CA PHE A 23 -6.07 -6.43 -18.38
C PHE A 23 -5.76 -5.35 -17.33
N ILE A 24 -4.99 -4.32 -17.70
CA ILE A 24 -4.61 -3.20 -16.82
C ILE A 24 -5.88 -2.47 -16.34
N GLU A 25 -6.79 -2.17 -17.26
CA GLU A 25 -8.05 -1.48 -16.95
C GLU A 25 -8.91 -2.28 -15.96
N ARG A 26 -9.05 -3.59 -16.18
CA ARG A 26 -9.80 -4.47 -15.28
C ARG A 26 -9.13 -4.59 -13.91
N LEU A 27 -7.82 -4.72 -13.87
CA LEU A 27 -7.07 -4.79 -12.63
C LEU A 27 -7.21 -3.48 -11.84
N TYR A 28 -7.05 -2.34 -12.51
CA TYR A 28 -7.22 -1.03 -11.90
C TYR A 28 -8.62 -0.88 -11.29
N ARG A 29 -9.66 -1.17 -12.06
CA ARG A 29 -11.06 -1.12 -11.56
C ARG A 29 -11.27 -2.04 -10.36
N ALA A 30 -10.73 -3.27 -10.40
CA ALA A 30 -10.86 -4.20 -9.29
C ALA A 30 -10.18 -3.68 -8.01
N LEU A 31 -9.02 -3.03 -8.14
CA LEU A 31 -8.31 -2.43 -7.00
C LEU A 31 -9.07 -1.22 -6.44
N VAL A 32 -9.60 -0.36 -7.30
CA VAL A 32 -10.44 0.79 -6.87
C VAL A 32 -11.69 0.30 -6.16
N GLU A 33 -12.39 -0.67 -6.73
CA GLU A 33 -13.59 -1.27 -6.13
C GLU A 33 -13.31 -1.91 -4.77
N LEU A 34 -12.18 -2.61 -4.63
CA LEU A 34 -11.74 -3.18 -3.35
C LEU A 34 -11.57 -2.10 -2.28
N LEU A 35 -10.93 -0.98 -2.64
CA LEU A 35 -10.73 0.14 -1.71
C LEU A 35 -12.06 0.82 -1.35
N ILE A 36 -12.96 1.00 -2.32
CA ILE A 36 -14.28 1.58 -2.09
C ILE A 36 -15.09 0.70 -1.12
N ARG A 37 -15.12 -0.62 -1.33
CA ARG A 37 -15.82 -1.55 -0.43
C ARG A 37 -15.23 -1.53 0.97
N PHE A 38 -13.92 -1.51 1.10
CA PHE A 38 -13.27 -1.35 2.39
C PHE A 38 -13.71 -0.06 3.09
N HIS A 39 -13.76 1.06 2.36
CA HIS A 39 -14.21 2.33 2.90
C HIS A 39 -15.69 2.30 3.32
N GLU A 40 -16.55 1.69 2.51
CA GLU A 40 -17.97 1.51 2.84
C GLU A 40 -18.17 0.68 4.12
N ASP A 41 -17.45 -0.44 4.25
CA ASP A 41 -17.46 -1.26 5.46
C ASP A 41 -16.93 -0.49 6.68
N TRP A 42 -15.93 0.37 6.48
CA TRP A 42 -15.42 1.25 7.51
C TRP A 42 -16.43 2.28 7.99
N GLU A 43 -17.13 2.95 7.06
CA GLU A 43 -18.14 3.97 7.37
C GLU A 43 -19.42 3.37 7.96
N ASN A 44 -19.84 2.21 7.47
CA ASN A 44 -21.04 1.51 7.92
C ASN A 44 -20.85 0.77 9.27
N GLY A 45 -19.65 0.80 9.85
CA GLY A 45 -19.37 0.12 11.12
C GLY A 45 -19.28 -1.41 11.01
N ASN A 46 -19.16 -1.95 9.80
CA ASN A 46 -18.95 -3.38 9.57
C ASN A 46 -17.55 -3.83 10.00
N ILE A 47 -16.63 -2.88 10.13
CA ILE A 47 -15.27 -3.10 10.62
C ILE A 47 -15.18 -2.56 12.05
N ASN A 48 -14.76 -3.39 12.99
CA ASN A 48 -14.45 -2.93 14.34
C ASN A 48 -13.15 -2.10 14.30
N LYS A 49 -13.28 -0.77 14.33
CA LYS A 49 -12.16 0.18 14.22
C LYS A 49 -11.13 0.03 15.33
N GLU A 50 -11.54 -0.45 16.52
CA GLU A 50 -10.63 -0.70 17.65
C GLU A 50 -9.67 -1.87 17.39
N LYS A 51 -10.00 -2.75 16.44
CA LYS A 51 -9.17 -3.91 16.06
C LYS A 51 -8.36 -3.68 14.78
N VAL A 52 -8.36 -2.47 14.25
CA VAL A 52 -7.66 -2.12 13.01
C VAL A 52 -6.64 -1.02 13.27
N PHE A 53 -5.39 -1.31 12.96
CA PHE A 53 -4.30 -0.35 12.99
C PHE A 53 -3.89 -0.01 11.56
N ILE A 54 -4.13 1.23 11.14
CA ILE A 54 -3.82 1.68 9.77
C ILE A 54 -2.38 2.18 9.72
N ILE A 55 -1.60 1.57 8.85
CA ILE A 55 -0.20 1.92 8.63
C ILE A 55 -0.06 2.66 7.30
N ARG A 56 0.45 3.88 7.36
CA ARG A 56 0.83 4.64 6.16
C ARG A 56 2.22 4.22 5.71
N PHE A 57 2.38 4.09 4.41
CA PHE A 57 3.67 3.67 3.82
C PHE A 57 4.79 4.68 4.10
N ASP A 58 4.50 5.98 4.04
CA ASP A 58 5.46 7.04 4.37
C ASP A 58 5.94 6.98 5.83
N SER A 59 5.04 6.74 6.78
CA SER A 59 5.40 6.54 8.18
C SER A 59 6.24 5.28 8.38
N MET A 60 5.92 4.20 7.66
CA MET A 60 6.71 2.97 7.69
C MET A 60 8.15 3.18 7.17
N MET A 61 8.31 4.04 6.17
CA MET A 61 9.64 4.29 5.57
C MET A 61 10.46 5.34 6.30
N ASN A 62 9.82 6.36 6.88
CA ASN A 62 10.52 7.53 7.42
C ASN A 62 10.52 7.59 8.95
N GLU A 63 9.54 6.95 9.62
CA GLU A 63 9.31 7.03 11.06
C GLU A 63 9.08 5.64 11.66
N PHE A 64 9.86 4.66 11.22
CA PHE A 64 9.63 3.24 11.53
C PHE A 64 9.63 2.95 13.04
N ASP A 65 10.53 3.54 13.79
CA ASP A 65 10.64 3.39 15.24
C ASP A 65 9.39 3.93 15.96
N ILE A 66 8.94 5.13 15.59
CA ILE A 66 7.70 5.73 16.13
C ILE A 66 6.48 4.89 15.77
N LEU A 67 6.43 4.39 14.53
CA LEU A 67 5.35 3.54 14.07
C LEU A 67 5.29 2.23 14.86
N MET A 68 6.44 1.60 15.08
CA MET A 68 6.54 0.36 15.85
C MET A 68 6.13 0.56 17.31
N ASP A 69 6.47 1.69 17.92
CA ASP A 69 6.01 2.03 19.27
C ASP A 69 4.48 2.11 19.36
N LYS A 70 3.85 2.76 18.40
CA LYS A 70 2.39 2.84 18.31
C LYS A 70 1.76 1.47 18.06
N LEU A 71 2.34 0.66 17.17
CA LEU A 71 1.84 -0.67 16.85
C LEU A 71 1.93 -1.62 18.05
N LEU A 72 3.05 -1.62 18.76
CA LEU A 72 3.22 -2.45 19.97
C LEU A 72 2.25 -2.04 21.08
N GLY A 73 2.02 -0.72 21.24
CA GLY A 73 1.01 -0.23 22.17
C GLY A 73 -0.42 -0.66 21.78
N PHE A 74 -0.73 -0.64 20.47
CA PHE A 74 -2.02 -1.13 19.97
C PHE A 74 -2.23 -2.64 20.20
N LEU A 75 -1.15 -3.42 20.11
CA LEU A 75 -1.18 -4.88 20.31
C LEU A 75 -1.03 -5.29 21.78
N ASP A 76 -0.84 -4.33 22.69
CA ASP A 76 -0.55 -4.58 24.12
C ASP A 76 0.67 -5.50 24.33
N VAL A 77 1.72 -5.27 23.52
CA VAL A 77 2.96 -6.06 23.57
C VAL A 77 4.03 -5.30 24.34
N GLU A 78 4.54 -5.90 25.40
CA GLU A 78 5.65 -5.36 26.17
C GLU A 78 6.96 -5.40 25.35
N LYS A 79 7.73 -4.31 25.46
CA LYS A 79 9.03 -4.20 24.80
C LYS A 79 10.12 -4.81 25.68
N ASN A 80 10.86 -5.75 25.13
CA ASN A 80 12.12 -6.18 25.71
C ASN A 80 13.32 -5.55 24.98
N ASP A 81 14.51 -5.64 25.56
CA ASP A 81 15.71 -5.02 25.00
C ASP A 81 16.08 -5.54 23.61
N GLU A 82 15.85 -6.82 23.34
CA GLU A 82 16.11 -7.45 22.05
C GLU A 82 15.20 -6.87 20.96
N LEU A 83 13.90 -6.73 21.25
CA LEU A 83 12.93 -6.13 20.33
C LEU A 83 13.26 -4.66 20.03
N ILE A 84 13.62 -3.90 21.06
CA ILE A 84 14.03 -2.50 20.93
C ILE A 84 15.26 -2.37 20.01
N GLN A 85 16.27 -3.19 20.22
CA GLN A 85 17.46 -3.20 19.37
C GLN A 85 17.13 -3.56 17.93
N LYS A 86 16.25 -4.57 17.73
CA LYS A 86 15.83 -4.99 16.39
C LYS A 86 15.06 -3.90 15.65
N ILE A 87 14.18 -3.21 16.34
CA ILE A 87 13.43 -2.07 15.77
C ILE A 87 14.40 -0.96 15.33
N LYS A 88 15.36 -0.59 16.17
CA LYS A 88 16.36 0.43 15.84
C LYS A 88 17.18 0.02 14.62
N GLN A 89 17.69 -1.19 14.60
CA GLN A 89 18.47 -1.70 13.46
C GLN A 89 17.65 -1.66 12.17
N THR A 90 16.40 -2.14 12.22
CA THR A 90 15.51 -2.12 11.05
C THR A 90 15.20 -0.70 10.57
N SER A 91 15.01 0.25 11.51
CA SER A 91 14.82 1.67 11.18
C SER A 91 16.03 2.26 10.44
N GLU A 92 17.24 1.94 10.88
CA GLU A 92 18.47 2.39 10.21
C GLU A 92 18.62 1.76 8.82
N ASP A 93 18.38 0.46 8.70
CA ASP A 93 18.44 -0.25 7.43
C ASP A 93 17.44 0.32 6.42
N GLN A 94 16.22 0.66 6.87
CA GLN A 94 15.20 1.28 6.02
C GLN A 94 15.56 2.68 5.54
N LYS A 95 16.18 3.51 6.38
CA LYS A 95 16.66 4.84 5.98
C LYS A 95 17.70 4.77 4.86
N GLN A 96 18.46 3.69 4.80
CA GLN A 96 19.46 3.45 3.75
C GLN A 96 18.86 2.80 2.51
N TYR A 97 17.69 2.19 2.61
CA TYR A 97 17.06 1.46 1.52
C TYR A 97 16.55 2.42 0.44
N LYS A 98 17.06 2.26 -0.77
CA LYS A 98 16.54 2.95 -1.97
C LYS A 98 15.84 1.93 -2.86
N SER A 99 14.55 2.11 -3.05
CA SER A 99 13.79 1.29 -4.00
C SER A 99 14.34 1.46 -5.42
N GLY A 100 14.70 0.38 -6.07
CA GLY A 100 15.06 0.37 -7.49
C GLY A 100 13.83 0.42 -8.42
N HIS A 101 12.62 0.42 -7.88
CA HIS A 101 11.40 0.45 -8.67
C HIS A 101 11.10 1.89 -9.13
N LYS A 102 11.06 2.08 -10.45
CA LYS A 102 10.50 3.29 -11.05
C LYS A 102 9.00 3.07 -11.25
N TYR A 103 8.21 3.88 -10.57
CA TYR A 103 6.75 3.91 -10.76
C TYR A 103 6.45 4.85 -11.93
N ASP A 104 6.05 4.27 -13.04
CA ASP A 104 5.66 4.98 -14.24
C ASP A 104 4.17 4.71 -14.48
N LEU A 105 3.34 5.67 -14.13
CA LEU A 105 1.89 5.56 -14.27
C LEU A 105 1.47 5.64 -15.73
N GLU A 106 2.19 6.41 -16.55
CA GLU A 106 1.88 6.61 -17.97
C GLU A 106 1.94 5.28 -18.73
N LYS A 107 2.86 4.39 -18.33
CA LYS A 107 2.96 3.02 -18.86
C LYS A 107 1.66 2.21 -18.73
N PHE A 108 0.77 2.62 -17.84
CA PHE A 108 -0.49 1.97 -17.54
C PHE A 108 -1.70 2.79 -17.97
N ASP A 109 -1.51 3.85 -18.77
CA ASP A 109 -2.55 4.83 -19.12
C ASP A 109 -3.20 5.46 -17.85
N LEU A 110 -2.46 5.59 -16.77
CA LEU A 110 -2.91 6.16 -15.50
C LEU A 110 -2.20 7.46 -15.19
N THR A 111 -2.89 8.33 -14.47
CA THR A 111 -2.32 9.56 -13.91
C THR A 111 -2.63 9.63 -12.42
N GLU A 112 -1.84 10.39 -11.68
CA GLU A 112 -2.11 10.65 -10.27
C GLU A 112 -3.49 11.29 -10.06
N TYR A 113 -3.89 12.16 -10.98
CA TYR A 113 -5.20 12.80 -10.95
C TYR A 113 -6.36 11.78 -11.03
N ILE A 114 -6.29 10.83 -11.96
CA ILE A 114 -7.30 9.76 -12.10
C ILE A 114 -7.39 8.96 -10.80
N ILE A 115 -6.25 8.51 -10.27
CA ILE A 115 -6.20 7.71 -9.05
C ILE A 115 -6.78 8.48 -7.85
N ARG A 116 -6.38 9.75 -7.69
CA ARG A 116 -6.90 10.60 -6.59
C ARG A 116 -8.40 10.86 -6.71
N ASN A 117 -8.89 11.04 -7.93
CA ASN A 117 -10.32 11.24 -8.16
C ASN A 117 -11.13 9.98 -7.85
N ASP A 118 -10.71 8.84 -8.38
CA ASP A 118 -11.42 7.56 -8.20
C ASP A 118 -11.36 7.05 -6.76
N CYS A 119 -10.27 7.33 -6.04
CA CYS A 119 -10.05 6.94 -4.65
C CYS A 119 -10.27 8.11 -3.67
N LYS A 120 -10.97 9.19 -4.07
CA LYS A 120 -11.10 10.41 -3.25
C LYS A 120 -11.51 10.13 -1.81
N LYS A 121 -12.53 9.30 -1.59
CA LYS A 121 -13.01 8.95 -0.25
C LYS A 121 -11.92 8.30 0.61
N ILE A 122 -11.09 7.46 0.01
CA ILE A 122 -9.96 6.80 0.68
C ILE A 122 -8.92 7.84 1.11
N TYR A 123 -8.57 8.76 0.21
CA TYR A 123 -7.64 9.85 0.51
C TYR A 123 -8.18 10.74 1.64
N ASP A 124 -9.44 11.14 1.56
CA ASP A 124 -10.07 12.03 2.54
C ASP A 124 -10.16 11.37 3.93
N THR A 125 -10.29 10.05 4.02
CA THR A 125 -10.45 9.33 5.29
C THR A 125 -9.12 8.89 5.90
N PHE A 126 -8.17 8.40 5.09
CA PHE A 126 -7.00 7.69 5.62
C PHE A 126 -5.67 8.38 5.34
N LEU A 127 -5.61 9.36 4.42
CA LEU A 127 -4.36 9.91 3.92
C LEU A 127 -4.23 11.43 4.08
N GLN A 128 -5.07 12.02 4.93
CA GLN A 128 -4.95 13.45 5.29
C GLN A 128 -3.76 13.70 6.20
#